data_248fc93d626dae93b7b91151a25e8577
#
_entry.id   248fc93d626dae93b7b91151a25e8577
#
_cell.length_a   1.000
_cell.length_b   1.000
_cell.length_c   1.000
_cell.angle_alpha   90.00
_cell.angle_beta   90.00
_cell.angle_gamma   90.00
#
_symmetry.space_group_name_H-M   'P 1'
#
loop_
_entity.id
_entity.type
_entity.pdbx_description
1 polymer ?
#
loop_
_entity_poly.entity_id
_entity_poly.type
_entity_poly.pdbx_seq_one_letter_code
_entity_poly.pdbx_strand_id
1 'polypeptide(L)'
;KNVTYTYSPGTAYEIHALKDINLSIPDGQFIGIIGHTGSGKSTLIQHFNALIRPTSGTITYNGEDIWGEKYDRRALRSEVGLVFQYPEHQLFENDVLSDVCFGPMNQGLSREEAEVEAKKALQHVGFKEKISVNPLLSFPADRRKELLSPVYWQ
;
A
#
# COMPACT_ATOMS: atom_id res chain seq x y z
N LYS A 1 17.38 -7.79 -5.26
CA LYS A 1 18.59 -8.01 -6.08
C LYS A 1 18.19 -8.65 -7.39
N ASN A 2 18.69 -8.11 -8.50
CA ASN A 2 18.47 -8.58 -9.88
C ASN A 2 16.97 -8.71 -10.25
N VAL A 3 16.14 -7.80 -9.74
CA VAL A 3 14.69 -7.86 -9.91
C VAL A 3 14.32 -7.51 -11.35
N THR A 4 13.64 -8.44 -12.00
CA THR A 4 13.09 -8.28 -13.35
C THR A 4 11.60 -8.56 -13.31
N TYR A 5 10.82 -7.75 -14.02
CA TYR A 5 9.39 -7.96 -14.14
C TYR A 5 8.88 -7.64 -15.55
N THR A 6 8.13 -8.59 -16.09
CA THR A 6 7.52 -8.50 -17.42
C THR A 6 6.02 -8.69 -17.32
N TYR A 7 5.26 -7.74 -17.83
CA TYR A 7 3.82 -7.87 -18.00
C TYR A 7 3.51 -8.76 -19.19
N SER A 8 2.51 -9.64 -19.07
CA SER A 8 2.00 -10.51 -20.15
C SER A 8 3.10 -11.25 -20.92
N PRO A 9 4.00 -11.98 -20.24
CA PRO A 9 5.13 -12.62 -20.91
C PRO A 9 4.66 -13.64 -21.96
N GLY A 10 5.34 -13.67 -23.11
CA GLY A 10 5.03 -14.58 -24.21
C GLY A 10 3.81 -14.20 -25.05
N THR A 11 3.26 -13.00 -24.88
CA THR A 11 2.14 -12.49 -25.66
C THR A 11 2.54 -11.29 -26.55
N ALA A 12 1.67 -10.90 -27.49
CA ALA A 12 1.88 -9.68 -28.29
C ALA A 12 1.89 -8.38 -27.45
N TYR A 13 1.45 -8.43 -26.19
CA TYR A 13 1.39 -7.31 -25.26
C TYR A 13 2.49 -7.38 -24.19
N GLU A 14 3.57 -8.08 -24.46
CA GLU A 14 4.69 -8.22 -23.55
C GLU A 14 5.38 -6.88 -23.31
N ILE A 15 5.50 -6.48 -22.04
CA ILE A 15 6.17 -5.24 -21.61
C ILE A 15 7.17 -5.56 -20.49
N HIS A 16 8.44 -5.34 -20.76
CA HIS A 16 9.49 -5.41 -19.74
C HIS A 16 9.50 -4.14 -18.89
N ALA A 17 8.85 -4.18 -17.73
CA ALA A 17 8.70 -3.02 -16.86
C ALA A 17 9.93 -2.80 -15.96
N LEU A 18 10.55 -3.87 -15.48
CA LEU A 18 11.79 -3.82 -14.68
C LEU A 18 12.81 -4.76 -15.29
N LYS A 19 14.08 -4.32 -15.38
CA LYS A 19 15.18 -5.11 -15.90
C LYS A 19 16.36 -5.01 -14.95
N ASP A 20 16.71 -6.13 -14.30
CA ASP A 20 17.88 -6.29 -13.45
C ASP A 20 18.04 -5.16 -12.40
N ILE A 21 16.96 -4.81 -11.72
CA ILE A 21 16.99 -3.75 -10.72
C ILE A 21 17.70 -4.23 -9.47
N ASN A 22 18.73 -3.51 -9.08
CA ASN A 22 19.48 -3.70 -7.86
C ASN A 22 19.33 -2.46 -6.98
N LEU A 23 18.66 -2.59 -5.84
CA LEU A 23 18.36 -1.50 -4.91
C LEU A 23 18.49 -2.00 -3.48
N SER A 24 19.04 -1.17 -2.60
CA SER A 24 19.06 -1.35 -1.15
C SER A 24 18.51 -0.09 -0.52
N ILE A 25 17.54 -0.23 0.37
CA ILE A 25 16.89 0.84 1.11
C ILE A 25 17.22 0.64 2.58
N PRO A 26 18.15 1.42 3.17
CA PRO A 26 18.39 1.40 4.60
C PRO A 26 17.22 2.01 5.38
N ASP A 27 17.07 1.58 6.65
CA ASP A 27 16.04 2.11 7.53
C ASP A 27 16.18 3.63 7.74
N GLY A 28 15.06 4.30 7.96
CA GLY A 28 15.00 5.73 8.26
C GLY A 28 15.32 6.65 7.09
N GLN A 29 15.45 6.15 5.87
CA GLN A 29 15.72 6.98 4.69
C GLN A 29 14.44 7.42 3.96
N PHE A 30 14.43 8.66 3.51
CA PHE A 30 13.47 9.17 2.55
C PHE A 30 14.06 9.06 1.14
N ILE A 31 13.40 8.29 0.25
CA ILE A 31 13.89 8.01 -1.10
C ILE A 31 12.93 8.57 -2.14
N GLY A 32 13.45 9.39 -3.07
CA GLY A 32 12.73 9.86 -4.24
C GLY A 32 13.01 9.01 -5.48
N ILE A 33 11.96 8.51 -6.15
CA ILE A 33 12.07 7.78 -7.42
C ILE A 33 11.59 8.69 -8.55
N ILE A 34 12.49 9.07 -9.46
CA ILE A 34 12.21 10.00 -10.56
C ILE A 34 12.32 9.26 -11.90
N GLY A 35 11.46 9.62 -12.83
CA GLY A 35 11.45 9.08 -14.19
C GLY A 35 10.18 9.46 -14.95
N HIS A 36 10.19 9.31 -16.28
CA HIS A 36 9.02 9.59 -17.13
C HIS A 36 7.88 8.58 -16.88
N THR A 37 6.68 8.89 -17.36
CA THR A 37 5.53 7.97 -17.33
C THR A 37 5.89 6.67 -18.07
N GLY A 38 5.52 5.52 -17.49
CA GLY A 38 5.85 4.20 -18.06
C GLY A 38 7.27 3.69 -17.74
N SER A 39 8.09 4.42 -16.97
CA SER A 39 9.45 3.97 -16.61
C SER A 39 9.51 2.89 -15.51
N GLY A 40 8.39 2.30 -15.11
CA GLY A 40 8.35 1.20 -14.13
C GLY A 40 8.29 1.62 -12.66
N LYS A 41 8.20 2.92 -12.32
CA LYS A 41 8.16 3.41 -10.92
C LYS A 41 7.07 2.75 -10.08
N SER A 42 5.84 2.81 -10.56
CA SER A 42 4.69 2.22 -9.85
C SER A 42 4.83 0.69 -9.75
N THR A 43 5.35 0.06 -10.81
CA THR A 43 5.65 -1.37 -10.81
C THR A 43 6.68 -1.72 -9.72
N LEU A 44 7.77 -0.93 -9.61
CA LEU A 44 8.79 -1.15 -8.60
C LEU A 44 8.22 -1.02 -7.18
N ILE A 45 7.43 0.02 -6.92
CA ILE A 45 6.81 0.26 -5.60
C ILE A 45 5.88 -0.90 -5.21
N GLN A 46 5.09 -1.44 -6.14
CA GLN A 46 4.19 -2.57 -5.91
C GLN A 46 4.93 -3.88 -5.55
N HIS A 47 6.21 -3.99 -5.84
CA HIS A 47 7.03 -5.12 -5.42
C HIS A 47 7.42 -5.02 -3.92
N PHE A 48 7.49 -3.82 -3.34
CA PHE A 48 7.97 -3.65 -1.97
C PHE A 48 7.02 -4.23 -0.91
N ASN A 49 5.71 -4.20 -1.16
CA ASN A 49 4.71 -4.80 -0.27
C ASN A 49 4.16 -6.16 -0.77
N ALA A 50 4.90 -6.81 -1.66
CA ALA A 50 4.51 -8.08 -2.28
C ALA A 50 3.12 -8.06 -2.95
N LEU A 51 2.71 -6.93 -3.54
CA LEU A 51 1.48 -6.84 -4.33
C LEU A 51 1.62 -7.59 -5.65
N ILE A 52 2.80 -7.49 -6.28
CA ILE A 52 3.17 -8.26 -7.47
C ILE A 52 4.47 -9.02 -7.26
N ARG A 53 4.53 -10.22 -7.81
CA ARG A 53 5.71 -11.09 -7.73
C ARG A 53 6.66 -10.81 -8.90
N PRO A 54 7.98 -10.69 -8.68
CA PRO A 54 8.93 -10.50 -9.78
C PRO A 54 8.97 -11.75 -10.67
N THR A 55 9.28 -11.55 -11.95
CA THR A 55 9.52 -12.64 -12.91
C THR A 55 10.81 -13.38 -12.56
N SER A 56 11.83 -12.63 -12.12
CA SER A 56 13.08 -13.17 -11.60
C SER A 56 13.73 -12.20 -10.62
N GLY A 57 14.75 -12.68 -9.89
CA GLY A 57 15.43 -11.93 -8.84
C GLY A 57 14.82 -12.15 -7.46
N THR A 58 15.38 -11.51 -6.46
CA THR A 58 15.02 -11.69 -5.05
C THR A 58 14.73 -10.35 -4.39
N ILE A 59 13.67 -10.31 -3.59
CA ILE A 59 13.32 -9.15 -2.77
C ILE A 59 13.34 -9.59 -1.32
N THR A 60 14.15 -8.92 -0.51
CA THR A 60 14.26 -9.23 0.92
C THR A 60 13.78 -8.07 1.76
N TYR A 61 13.11 -8.37 2.86
CA TYR A 61 12.74 -7.45 3.93
C TYR A 61 13.30 -7.98 5.25
N ASN A 62 14.06 -7.17 5.96
CA ASN A 62 14.79 -7.57 7.18
C ASN A 62 15.65 -8.83 7.00
N GLY A 63 16.24 -9.00 5.81
CA GLY A 63 17.10 -10.14 5.46
C GLY A 63 16.38 -11.38 4.96
N GLU A 64 15.06 -11.45 5.05
CA GLU A 64 14.25 -12.60 4.60
C GLU A 64 13.64 -12.36 3.22
N ASP A 65 13.61 -13.40 2.37
CA ASP A 65 12.97 -13.32 1.05
C ASP A 65 11.44 -13.28 1.22
N ILE A 66 10.84 -12.17 0.80
CA ILE A 66 9.39 -11.95 0.89
C ILE A 66 8.55 -12.93 0.05
N TRP A 67 9.18 -13.66 -0.88
CA TRP A 67 8.55 -14.67 -1.71
C TRP A 67 8.91 -16.11 -1.28
N GLY A 68 9.64 -16.26 -0.18
CA GLY A 68 9.90 -17.55 0.45
C GLY A 68 8.59 -18.29 0.84
N GLU A 69 8.63 -19.62 0.82
CA GLU A 69 7.43 -20.46 1.06
C GLU A 69 6.78 -20.20 2.45
N LYS A 70 7.59 -19.92 3.46
CA LYS A 70 7.13 -19.72 4.85
C LYS A 70 6.98 -18.24 5.24
N TYR A 71 7.24 -17.31 4.31
CA TYR A 71 7.19 -15.89 4.62
C TYR A 71 5.76 -15.37 4.77
N ASP A 72 5.49 -14.67 5.86
CA ASP A 72 4.17 -14.07 6.11
C ASP A 72 4.01 -12.72 5.40
N ARG A 73 3.48 -12.76 4.18
CA ARG A 73 3.18 -11.56 3.39
C ARG A 73 2.03 -10.71 3.96
N ARG A 74 1.22 -11.27 4.87
CA ARG A 74 0.18 -10.49 5.56
C ARG A 74 0.83 -9.58 6.60
N ALA A 75 1.77 -10.10 7.38
CA ALA A 75 2.57 -9.31 8.30
C ALA A 75 3.37 -8.22 7.56
N LEU A 76 4.00 -8.55 6.43
CA LEU A 76 4.69 -7.56 5.60
C LEU A 76 3.78 -6.38 5.22
N ARG A 77 2.55 -6.65 4.79
CA ARG A 77 1.61 -5.61 4.37
C ARG A 77 1.08 -4.76 5.52
N SER A 78 1.16 -5.23 6.75
CA SER A 78 0.87 -4.40 7.93
C SER A 78 2.02 -3.44 8.27
N GLU A 79 3.25 -3.76 7.86
CA GLU A 79 4.44 -2.92 8.08
C GLU A 79 4.76 -2.00 6.89
N VAL A 80 4.47 -2.46 5.65
CA VAL A 80 4.78 -1.74 4.41
C VAL A 80 3.50 -1.27 3.73
N GLY A 81 3.04 -0.08 4.08
CA GLY A 81 1.87 0.55 3.46
C GLY A 81 2.15 1.04 2.04
N LEU A 82 1.15 0.98 1.17
CA LEU A 82 1.20 1.47 -0.21
C LEU A 82 0.05 2.43 -0.48
N VAL A 83 0.40 3.67 -0.89
CA VAL A 83 -0.58 4.65 -1.37
C VAL A 83 -0.48 4.75 -2.89
N PHE A 84 -1.59 4.53 -3.58
CA PHE A 84 -1.66 4.62 -5.04
C PHE A 84 -1.79 6.07 -5.52
N GLN A 85 -1.57 6.27 -6.81
CA GLN A 85 -1.62 7.60 -7.44
C GLN A 85 -3.01 8.27 -7.35
N TYR A 86 -4.07 7.46 -7.35
CA TYR A 86 -5.47 7.90 -7.20
C TYR A 86 -6.08 7.20 -5.97
N PRO A 87 -5.73 7.66 -4.76
CA PRO A 87 -6.14 6.99 -3.54
C PRO A 87 -7.66 6.99 -3.35
N GLU A 88 -8.39 7.96 -3.92
CA GLU A 88 -9.84 8.03 -3.92
C GLU A 88 -10.54 6.82 -4.57
N HIS A 89 -9.84 6.09 -5.45
CA HIS A 89 -10.36 4.85 -6.04
C HIS A 89 -10.25 3.64 -5.11
N GLN A 90 -9.60 3.80 -3.96
CA GLN A 90 -9.48 2.74 -2.95
C GLN A 90 -10.59 2.78 -1.91
N LEU A 91 -11.36 3.87 -1.88
CA LEU A 91 -12.50 4.02 -0.97
C LEU A 91 -13.69 3.25 -1.52
N PHE A 92 -14.18 2.27 -0.78
CA PHE A 92 -15.25 1.37 -1.22
C PHE A 92 -16.41 1.26 -0.22
N GLU A 93 -16.21 1.68 1.03
CA GLU A 93 -17.25 1.69 2.05
C GLU A 93 -18.17 2.92 1.95
N ASN A 94 -19.33 2.84 2.55
CA ASN A 94 -20.32 3.92 2.50
C ASN A 94 -19.97 5.11 3.41
N ASP A 95 -19.17 4.89 4.42
CA ASP A 95 -18.75 5.90 5.39
C ASP A 95 -17.27 5.77 5.75
N VAL A 96 -16.70 6.90 6.19
CA VAL A 96 -15.27 7.01 6.52
C VAL A 96 -14.85 6.06 7.62
N LEU A 97 -15.66 5.90 8.67
CA LEU A 97 -15.26 5.05 9.79
C LEU A 97 -15.19 3.58 9.36
N SER A 98 -16.16 3.11 8.60
CA SER A 98 -16.18 1.74 8.08
C SER A 98 -15.00 1.48 7.18
N ASP A 99 -14.65 2.42 6.31
CA ASP A 99 -13.51 2.29 5.40
C ASP A 99 -12.17 2.20 6.16
N VAL A 100 -11.97 3.06 7.16
CA VAL A 100 -10.77 3.03 8.00
C VAL A 100 -10.71 1.78 8.89
N CYS A 101 -11.84 1.22 9.32
CA CYS A 101 -11.89 -0.03 10.08
C CYS A 101 -11.45 -1.25 9.26
N PHE A 102 -11.54 -1.19 7.94
CA PHE A 102 -11.26 -2.33 7.07
C PHE A 102 -9.84 -2.88 7.26
N GLY A 103 -8.83 -2.01 7.39
CA GLY A 103 -7.44 -2.41 7.62
C GLY A 103 -7.25 -3.20 8.92
N PRO A 104 -7.55 -2.62 10.10
CA PRO A 104 -7.47 -3.30 11.37
C PRO A 104 -8.26 -4.61 11.43
N MET A 105 -9.46 -4.65 10.84
CA MET A 105 -10.26 -5.90 10.75
C MET A 105 -9.54 -6.97 9.91
N ASN A 106 -8.91 -6.59 8.82
CA ASN A 106 -8.10 -7.51 8.02
C ASN A 106 -6.86 -8.01 8.77
N GLN A 107 -6.37 -7.27 9.73
CA GLN A 107 -5.30 -7.68 10.64
C GLN A 107 -5.78 -8.63 11.75
N GLY A 108 -7.09 -8.80 11.90
CA GLY A 108 -7.69 -9.76 12.82
C GLY A 108 -8.36 -9.14 14.06
N LEU A 109 -8.47 -7.81 14.12
CA LEU A 109 -9.21 -7.14 15.19
C LEU A 109 -10.72 -7.34 15.02
N SER A 110 -11.45 -7.39 16.14
CA SER A 110 -12.92 -7.30 16.14
C SER A 110 -13.38 -5.94 15.61
N ARG A 111 -14.65 -5.84 15.22
CA ARG A 111 -15.23 -4.57 14.77
C ARG A 111 -15.10 -3.46 15.81
N GLU A 112 -15.34 -3.78 17.08
CA GLU A 112 -15.26 -2.82 18.18
C GLU A 112 -13.83 -2.32 18.40
N GLU A 113 -12.85 -3.22 18.38
CA GLU A 113 -11.42 -2.85 18.47
C GLU A 113 -10.97 -2.01 17.27
N ALA A 114 -11.36 -2.41 16.07
CA ALA A 114 -11.07 -1.68 14.83
C ALA A 114 -11.64 -0.25 14.86
N GLU A 115 -12.86 -0.05 15.40
CA GLU A 115 -13.42 1.28 15.55
C GLU A 115 -12.65 2.18 16.51
N VAL A 116 -12.11 1.62 17.58
CA VAL A 116 -11.27 2.36 18.53
C VAL A 116 -9.99 2.85 17.82
N GLU A 117 -9.32 1.96 17.11
CA GLU A 117 -8.08 2.31 16.38
C GLU A 117 -8.36 3.29 15.23
N ALA A 118 -9.42 3.05 14.46
CA ALA A 118 -9.85 3.96 13.39
C ALA A 118 -10.13 5.37 13.89
N LYS A 119 -10.82 5.51 15.03
CA LYS A 119 -11.09 6.82 15.64
C LYS A 119 -9.82 7.53 16.09
N LYS A 120 -8.86 6.81 16.68
CA LYS A 120 -7.56 7.37 17.04
C LYS A 120 -6.81 7.86 15.80
N ALA A 121 -6.72 7.03 14.76
CA ALA A 121 -6.05 7.38 13.52
C ALA A 121 -6.68 8.63 12.89
N LEU A 122 -8.00 8.69 12.78
CA LEU A 122 -8.75 9.84 12.26
C LEU A 122 -8.51 11.12 13.06
N GLN A 123 -8.38 11.02 14.40
CA GLN A 123 -8.03 12.17 15.25
C GLN A 123 -6.61 12.68 14.97
N HIS A 124 -5.64 11.77 14.75
CA HIS A 124 -4.26 12.15 14.45
C HIS A 124 -4.13 13.00 13.16
N VAL A 125 -4.97 12.74 12.16
CA VAL A 125 -4.98 13.55 10.92
C VAL A 125 -5.96 14.72 10.99
N GLY A 126 -6.45 15.06 12.19
CA GLY A 126 -7.24 16.28 12.41
C GLY A 126 -8.72 16.16 12.07
N PHE A 127 -9.25 14.95 11.89
CA PHE A 127 -10.69 14.75 11.83
C PHE A 127 -11.30 14.99 13.22
N LYS A 128 -11.90 16.15 13.40
CA LYS A 128 -12.65 16.52 14.60
C LYS A 128 -14.14 16.38 14.30
N GLU A 129 -14.83 15.46 14.98
CA GLU A 129 -16.29 15.30 15.03
C GLU A 129 -17.01 14.43 13.98
N LYS A 130 -18.02 13.68 14.49
CA LYS A 130 -19.11 12.92 13.81
C LYS A 130 -18.70 12.13 12.55
N ILE A 131 -17.68 11.35 12.69
CA ILE A 131 -17.07 10.54 11.60
C ILE A 131 -18.01 9.42 11.13
N SER A 132 -18.98 9.04 11.96
CA SER A 132 -19.85 7.87 11.73
C SER A 132 -21.00 8.06 10.74
N VAL A 133 -21.20 9.25 10.17
CA VAL A 133 -22.42 9.55 9.40
C VAL A 133 -22.17 10.28 8.08
N ASN A 134 -20.94 10.66 7.77
CA ASN A 134 -20.68 11.38 6.52
C ASN A 134 -20.28 10.41 5.39
N PRO A 135 -21.06 10.34 4.29
CA PRO A 135 -20.67 9.57 3.12
C PRO A 135 -19.28 10.02 2.61
N LEU A 136 -18.42 9.07 2.29
CA LEU A 136 -17.08 9.32 1.73
C LEU A 136 -17.12 10.30 0.55
N LEU A 137 -18.17 10.25 -0.25
CA LEU A 137 -18.36 11.11 -1.41
C LEU A 137 -18.65 12.58 -1.08
N SER A 138 -19.04 12.90 0.16
CA SER A 138 -19.28 14.29 0.59
C SER A 138 -18.02 15.03 1.01
N PHE A 139 -16.89 14.34 1.12
CA PHE A 139 -15.61 14.98 1.42
C PHE A 139 -14.96 15.59 0.20
N PRO A 140 -14.38 16.79 0.31
CA PRO A 140 -13.53 17.36 -0.73
C PRO A 140 -12.41 16.39 -1.14
N ALA A 141 -12.03 16.38 -2.41
CA ALA A 141 -11.05 15.44 -2.95
C ALA A 141 -9.67 15.50 -2.27
N ASP A 142 -9.28 16.69 -1.80
CA ASP A 142 -8.06 16.92 -1.01
C ASP A 142 -8.11 16.21 0.35
N ARG A 143 -9.23 16.25 1.03
CA ARG A 143 -9.46 15.59 2.33
C ARG A 143 -9.54 14.07 2.23
N ARG A 144 -10.01 13.54 1.10
CA ARG A 144 -10.02 12.08 0.85
C ARG A 144 -8.61 11.49 0.81
N LYS A 145 -7.62 12.25 0.35
CA LYS A 145 -6.21 11.83 0.35
C LYS A 145 -5.62 11.69 1.75
N GLU A 146 -6.08 12.48 2.70
CA GLU A 146 -5.64 12.39 4.10
C GLU A 146 -6.08 11.06 4.74
N LEU A 147 -7.28 10.54 4.38
CA LEU A 147 -7.81 9.26 4.87
C LEU A 147 -6.95 8.05 4.45
N LEU A 148 -6.19 8.18 3.37
CA LEU A 148 -5.38 7.12 2.78
C LEU A 148 -3.88 7.29 3.09
N SER A 149 -3.54 8.17 4.04
CA SER A 149 -2.18 8.29 4.54
C SER A 149 -1.73 6.95 5.17
N PRO A 150 -0.48 6.52 4.96
CA PRO A 150 0.08 5.30 5.57
C PRO A 150 -0.06 5.23 7.09
N VAL A 151 -0.29 6.36 7.76
CA VAL A 151 -0.56 6.43 9.21
C VAL A 151 -1.77 5.60 9.66
N TYR A 152 -2.69 5.26 8.73
CA TYR A 152 -3.87 4.45 9.05
C TYR A 152 -3.63 2.94 9.04
N TRP A 153 -2.49 2.49 8.55
CA TRP A 153 -2.24 1.07 8.28
C TRP A 153 -1.06 0.51 9.09
N GLN A 154 -0.54 1.28 10.04
CA GLN A 154 0.50 0.84 10.99
C GLN A 154 -0.10 0.38 12.31
#